data_05f7a446c9f9af8590c4bba09c31a4fc
#
_entry.id   05f7a446c9f9af8590c4bba09c31a4fc
#
_cell.length_a   1.000
_cell.length_b   1.000
_cell.length_c   1.000
_cell.angle_alpha   90.00
_cell.angle_beta   90.00
_cell.angle_gamma   90.00
#
_symmetry.space_group_name_H-M   'P 1'
#
loop_
_entity.id
_entity.type
_entity.pdbx_description
1 polymer ?
#
loop_
_entity_poly.entity_id
_entity_poly.type
_entity_poly.pdbx_seq_one_letter_code
_entity_poly.pdbx_strand_id
1 'polypeptide(L)'
;GSQGIRFQWRDEQGEAEGTLSWRSVEQEIGTLILTGEYKSRDRQNNDIIPETEESDHISQTTEMQEQSTDKYKSEAPEQLSFTDFINIEPDKTENDTQPEALDETEAEHPDNAEQQNNEDFTERAADYTALLVLAEADASTLTKRQKAQRNISALKILKQIENEKRPATADERVIMSAYLGWGGIPEIFDAENVSWSEEYGILKSLLTTTEYDSARASTLNAHFTDTAVINAMYDVLHNLGFTKGNILEPSMGIGNFFSGLPADMSASKLYGVELDPVTGRMAQLIYPDAHIEVKGYEKTDFQNDFFDVAIGNVPFGQYKVIDKAYDKHNFYIHDYFFAKTIDKVRPGGVIAFITSKGTMDKANPSVRRYIAQRTQLLGAIRLPNDAFKNAGTSVTSDIIFLKKRDMYIDTDEDWIHLGTDENGIEMNSYFVNNPHMVLGQMEMVSGPHGMESACVPESGTLLADRLRQAVQMIRGEISIDDTEISDEELEDESIPAEAGVKNFSYCSLTVSYTHLRA
;
A
#
# COMPACT_ATOMS: atom_id res chain seq x y z
N GLY A 1 -31.23 5.65 -2.23
CA GLY A 1 -31.68 6.67 -1.29
C GLY A 1 -30.56 6.90 -0.30
N SER A 2 -30.00 8.11 -0.26
CA SER A 2 -28.91 8.49 0.62
C SER A 2 -29.33 8.33 2.08
N GLN A 3 -28.72 7.37 2.78
CA GLN A 3 -28.82 7.29 4.23
C GLN A 3 -27.84 8.32 4.82
N GLY A 4 -28.36 9.30 5.57
CA GLY A 4 -27.55 10.24 6.33
C GLY A 4 -27.24 9.67 7.73
N ILE A 5 -26.23 10.23 8.39
CA ILE A 5 -25.91 9.89 9.79
C ILE A 5 -26.95 10.53 10.69
N ARG A 6 -27.49 9.73 11.61
CA ARG A 6 -28.31 10.21 12.72
C ARG A 6 -27.39 10.51 13.90
N PHE A 7 -27.46 11.72 14.48
CA PHE A 7 -26.67 12.08 15.63
C PHE A 7 -27.53 12.76 16.68
N GLN A 8 -27.09 12.64 17.93
CA GLN A 8 -27.64 13.32 19.10
C GLN A 8 -26.52 14.16 19.70
N TRP A 9 -26.78 15.40 20.05
CA TRP A 9 -25.84 16.19 20.85
C TRP A 9 -26.56 16.82 22.04
N ARG A 10 -25.78 17.10 23.06
CA ARG A 10 -26.24 17.81 24.25
C ARG A 10 -25.33 19.02 24.46
N ASP A 11 -25.94 20.18 24.55
CA ASP A 11 -25.27 21.42 24.95
C ASP A 11 -25.97 22.04 26.15
N GLU A 12 -25.53 23.24 26.56
CA GLU A 12 -26.14 23.98 27.65
C GLU A 12 -27.61 24.39 27.41
N GLN A 13 -28.11 24.27 26.18
CA GLN A 13 -29.46 24.62 25.76
C GLN A 13 -30.40 23.41 25.60
N GLY A 14 -29.89 22.20 25.71
CA GLY A 14 -30.68 20.98 25.65
C GLY A 14 -30.13 19.86 24.78
N GLU A 15 -30.93 18.82 24.59
CA GLU A 15 -30.63 17.71 23.70
C GLU A 15 -31.29 17.96 22.33
N ALA A 16 -30.56 17.71 21.24
CA ALA A 16 -31.07 17.78 19.89
C ALA A 16 -30.71 16.53 19.09
N GLU A 17 -31.65 16.10 18.23
CA GLU A 17 -31.44 15.02 17.28
C GLU A 17 -31.46 15.58 15.86
N GLY A 18 -30.60 15.07 15.00
CA GLY A 18 -30.57 15.48 13.61
C GLY A 18 -30.11 14.37 12.68
N THR A 19 -30.42 14.52 11.41
CA THR A 19 -29.87 13.68 10.34
C THR A 19 -29.15 14.61 9.36
N LEU A 20 -27.83 14.45 9.21
CA LEU A 20 -27.04 15.17 8.22
C LEU A 20 -26.72 14.26 7.05
N SER A 21 -26.72 14.80 5.83
CA SER A 21 -26.14 14.10 4.71
C SER A 21 -24.63 13.96 4.95
N TRP A 22 -24.02 12.91 4.43
CA TRP A 22 -22.58 12.71 4.49
C TRP A 22 -21.79 13.96 4.06
N ARG A 23 -22.25 14.63 3.03
CA ARG A 23 -21.65 15.86 2.51
C ARG A 23 -21.69 17.04 3.48
N SER A 24 -22.73 17.12 4.32
CA SER A 24 -22.85 18.16 5.35
C SER A 24 -21.96 17.88 6.54
N VAL A 25 -21.78 16.60 6.90
CA VAL A 25 -20.87 16.15 7.97
C VAL A 25 -19.43 16.50 7.61
N GLU A 26 -19.01 16.26 6.37
CA GLU A 26 -17.64 16.60 5.92
C GLU A 26 -17.38 18.12 5.95
N GLN A 27 -18.32 18.92 5.53
CA GLN A 27 -18.17 20.37 5.59
C GLN A 27 -18.06 20.89 7.02
N GLU A 28 -18.81 20.32 7.95
CA GLU A 28 -18.80 20.75 9.34
C GLU A 28 -17.57 20.24 10.10
N ILE A 29 -17.17 18.99 9.86
CA ILE A 29 -15.90 18.46 10.39
C ILE A 29 -14.70 19.25 9.83
N GLY A 30 -14.68 19.55 8.54
CA GLY A 30 -13.64 20.38 7.93
C GLY A 30 -13.58 21.77 8.53
N THR A 31 -14.73 22.37 8.85
CA THR A 31 -14.79 23.68 9.51
C THR A 31 -14.33 23.61 10.97
N LEU A 32 -14.71 22.58 11.71
CA LEU A 32 -14.28 22.36 13.10
C LEU A 32 -12.77 22.16 13.22
N ILE A 33 -12.17 21.39 12.28
CA ILE A 33 -10.73 21.13 12.22
C ILE A 33 -9.96 22.40 11.85
N LEU A 34 -10.48 23.21 10.92
CA LEU A 34 -9.79 24.41 10.44
C LEU A 34 -9.87 25.60 11.39
N THR A 35 -10.95 25.73 12.16
CA THR A 35 -11.21 26.93 12.95
C THR A 35 -11.15 26.71 14.46
N GLY A 36 -11.26 25.47 14.93
CA GLY A 36 -11.38 25.16 16.37
C GLY A 36 -12.66 25.74 17.01
N GLU A 37 -13.54 26.36 16.23
CA GLU A 37 -14.80 26.93 16.70
C GLU A 37 -15.97 26.45 15.85
N TYR A 38 -16.93 25.79 16.47
CA TYR A 38 -18.21 25.46 15.86
C TYR A 38 -19.16 26.66 15.90
N LYS A 39 -19.57 27.17 14.74
CA LYS A 39 -20.66 28.14 14.65
C LYS A 39 -21.88 27.46 14.03
N SER A 40 -22.91 27.21 14.84
CA SER A 40 -24.20 26.74 14.32
C SER A 40 -24.77 27.77 13.34
N ARG A 41 -25.08 27.34 12.13
CA ARG A 41 -25.82 28.17 11.18
C ARG A 41 -27.30 28.13 11.54
N ASP A 42 -27.84 29.25 11.97
CA ASP A 42 -29.28 29.45 12.05
C ASP A 42 -29.95 29.23 10.69
N ARG A 43 -30.92 28.33 10.69
CA ARG A 43 -31.79 28.11 9.52
C ARG A 43 -32.69 29.32 9.32
N GLN A 44 -32.32 30.20 8.40
CA GLN A 44 -33.28 31.02 7.65
C GLN A 44 -32.66 31.46 6.34
N ASN A 45 -33.20 30.96 5.26
CA ASN A 45 -33.70 31.50 4.01
C ASN A 45 -33.47 30.59 2.82
N ASN A 46 -34.62 30.13 2.33
CA ASN A 46 -34.81 29.73 0.94
C ASN A 46 -34.57 30.94 0.05
N ASP A 47 -33.70 30.81 -0.94
CA ASP A 47 -33.83 31.58 -2.17
C ASP A 47 -33.42 30.73 -3.38
N ILE A 48 -34.37 30.67 -4.25
CA ILE A 48 -34.41 30.04 -5.57
C ILE A 48 -33.56 30.89 -6.51
N ILE A 49 -32.65 30.27 -7.26
CA ILE A 49 -31.98 30.91 -8.40
C ILE A 49 -32.43 30.24 -9.69
N PRO A 50 -32.92 31.02 -10.70
CA PRO A 50 -33.39 30.47 -11.97
C PRO A 50 -32.26 30.20 -12.96
N GLU A 51 -32.52 29.19 -13.79
CA GLU A 51 -31.78 28.87 -15.00
C GLU A 51 -31.81 30.00 -16.02
N THR A 52 -30.74 30.28 -16.71
CA THR A 52 -30.74 30.96 -18.01
C THR A 52 -29.68 30.40 -18.94
N GLU A 53 -30.14 29.93 -19.97
CA GLU A 53 -29.84 29.60 -21.35
C GLU A 53 -28.53 30.08 -21.98
N GLU A 54 -28.13 29.23 -22.91
CA GLU A 54 -27.23 29.27 -24.06
C GLU A 54 -27.00 30.63 -24.75
N SER A 55 -25.78 30.79 -25.30
CA SER A 55 -25.65 31.18 -26.71
C SER A 55 -24.25 30.97 -27.27
N ASP A 56 -24.24 30.37 -28.46
CA ASP A 56 -23.17 30.20 -29.45
C ASP A 56 -22.46 31.50 -29.86
N HIS A 57 -21.22 31.36 -30.32
CA HIS A 57 -20.69 31.85 -31.60
C HIS A 57 -19.19 31.56 -31.77
N ILE A 58 -18.82 30.64 -32.67
CA ILE A 58 -18.24 30.76 -34.03
C ILE A 58 -16.88 31.49 -34.14
N SER A 59 -15.94 30.66 -34.54
CA SER A 59 -14.81 30.79 -35.52
C SER A 59 -14.11 32.13 -35.78
N GLN A 60 -12.79 32.10 -35.81
CA GLN A 60 -12.02 32.32 -37.04
C GLN A 60 -10.52 32.05 -36.85
N THR A 61 -10.01 31.31 -37.82
CA THR A 61 -8.61 31.05 -38.21
C THR A 61 -7.79 32.31 -38.47
N THR A 62 -6.50 32.29 -38.12
CA THR A 62 -5.45 32.91 -38.99
C THR A 62 -4.09 32.24 -38.73
N GLU A 63 -3.55 31.68 -39.80
CA GLU A 63 -2.16 31.28 -39.97
C GLU A 63 -1.25 32.52 -39.96
N MET A 64 -0.03 32.42 -39.45
CA MET A 64 1.17 32.97 -40.05
C MET A 64 2.48 32.51 -39.38
N GLN A 65 3.21 31.73 -40.16
CA GLN A 65 4.66 31.82 -40.49
C GLN A 65 5.74 31.81 -39.40
N GLU A 66 6.60 30.84 -39.69
CA GLU A 66 7.96 30.61 -39.25
C GLU A 66 8.85 31.88 -39.23
N GLN A 67 9.69 31.98 -38.21
CA GLN A 67 11.10 32.35 -38.40
C GLN A 67 11.96 31.85 -37.22
N SER A 68 13.01 31.18 -37.63
CA SER A 68 14.11 30.61 -36.87
C SER A 68 14.82 31.61 -35.95
N THR A 69 15.28 31.15 -34.79
CA THR A 69 16.69 31.30 -34.39
C THR A 69 17.06 30.37 -33.25
N ASP A 70 18.17 29.73 -33.44
CA ASP A 70 19.03 28.91 -32.61
C ASP A 70 19.27 29.37 -31.16
N LYS A 71 19.59 28.34 -30.35
CA LYS A 71 20.28 28.35 -29.05
C LYS A 71 19.42 28.46 -27.80
N TYR A 72 19.05 27.30 -27.27
CA TYR A 72 19.39 26.94 -25.89
C TYR A 72 19.33 25.40 -25.80
N LYS A 73 20.50 24.76 -25.75
CA LYS A 73 20.65 23.41 -25.21
C LYS A 73 20.31 23.50 -23.71
N SER A 74 19.13 23.07 -23.33
CA SER A 74 18.84 22.71 -21.94
C SER A 74 19.40 21.32 -21.72
N GLU A 75 20.46 21.21 -20.96
CA GLU A 75 20.92 19.98 -20.37
C GLU A 75 19.77 19.42 -19.53
N ALA A 76 19.42 18.18 -19.78
CA ALA A 76 18.48 17.44 -18.94
C ALA A 76 19.05 17.40 -17.51
N PRO A 77 18.25 17.60 -16.46
CA PRO A 77 18.74 17.46 -15.10
C PRO A 77 19.23 16.03 -14.90
N GLU A 78 20.47 15.89 -14.45
CA GLU A 78 21.04 14.63 -14.02
C GLU A 78 20.08 13.97 -13.02
N GLN A 79 19.74 12.73 -13.32
CA GLN A 79 18.93 11.88 -12.48
C GLN A 79 19.72 11.57 -11.21
N LEU A 80 19.49 12.34 -10.15
CA LEU A 80 20.07 12.08 -8.84
C LEU A 80 19.61 10.69 -8.38
N SER A 81 20.57 9.83 -8.17
CA SER A 81 20.33 8.49 -7.62
C SER A 81 19.83 8.62 -6.19
N PHE A 82 18.78 7.89 -5.86
CA PHE A 82 18.19 7.82 -4.51
C PHE A 82 19.19 7.35 -3.42
N THR A 83 20.32 6.82 -3.83
CA THR A 83 21.40 6.34 -2.94
C THR A 83 22.24 7.45 -2.32
N ASP A 84 22.17 8.69 -2.82
CA ASP A 84 23.01 9.79 -2.33
C ASP A 84 22.48 10.44 -1.04
N PHE A 85 21.32 10.02 -0.56
CA PHE A 85 20.66 10.63 0.59
C PHE A 85 20.76 9.84 1.92
N ILE A 86 21.45 8.70 1.98
CA ILE A 86 21.44 7.84 3.16
C ILE A 86 22.86 7.62 3.71
N ASN A 87 23.39 8.61 4.44
CA ASN A 87 24.45 8.42 5.41
C ASN A 87 24.26 9.38 6.60
N ILE A 88 23.43 8.98 7.56
CA ILE A 88 23.40 9.58 8.89
C ILE A 88 23.40 8.44 9.91
N GLU A 89 24.49 8.32 10.64
CA GLU A 89 24.61 7.40 11.80
C GLU A 89 23.73 7.91 12.95
N PRO A 90 23.07 7.01 13.71
CA PRO A 90 22.27 7.41 14.87
C PRO A 90 23.17 7.70 16.06
N ASP A 91 22.92 8.83 16.70
CA ASP A 91 23.54 9.28 17.96
C ASP A 91 23.06 8.41 19.13
N LYS A 92 24.03 7.84 19.88
CA LYS A 92 23.78 6.99 21.04
C LYS A 92 23.60 7.87 22.26
N THR A 93 22.43 7.83 22.87
CA THR A 93 22.29 8.23 24.29
C THR A 93 21.70 7.07 25.09
N GLU A 94 22.53 6.54 25.96
CA GLU A 94 22.19 5.59 27.02
C GLU A 94 21.25 6.25 28.04
N ASN A 95 20.21 5.53 28.47
CA ASN A 95 19.65 5.72 29.80
C ASN A 95 19.09 4.39 30.35
N ASP A 96 19.83 3.88 31.32
CA ASP A 96 19.44 2.82 32.24
C ASP A 96 18.29 3.26 33.14
N THR A 97 17.20 2.49 33.18
CA THR A 97 16.33 2.38 34.37
C THR A 97 15.62 1.03 34.36
N GLN A 98 15.91 0.23 35.37
CA GLN A 98 15.25 -1.04 35.69
C GLN A 98 13.79 -0.81 36.12
N PRO A 99 12.84 -1.68 35.78
CA PRO A 99 11.50 -1.71 36.38
C PRO A 99 11.44 -2.68 37.56
N GLU A 100 10.75 -2.20 38.60
CA GLU A 100 10.39 -2.94 39.82
C GLU A 100 9.37 -4.05 39.51
N ALA A 101 9.50 -5.14 40.26
CA ALA A 101 8.60 -6.30 40.22
C ALA A 101 7.19 -5.95 40.68
N LEU A 102 6.18 -6.40 39.95
CA LEU A 102 4.78 -6.41 40.35
C LEU A 102 4.27 -7.84 40.50
N ASP A 103 3.50 -7.96 41.52
CA ASP A 103 2.89 -9.05 42.26
C ASP A 103 2.03 -10.01 41.42
N GLU A 104 2.04 -11.29 41.81
CA GLU A 104 1.25 -12.38 41.22
C GLU A 104 -0.24 -12.20 41.49
N THR A 105 -1.08 -12.23 40.47
CA THR A 105 -2.53 -12.42 40.60
C THR A 105 -3.06 -13.51 39.66
N GLU A 106 -3.64 -14.52 40.29
CA GLU A 106 -4.68 -15.48 39.90
C GLU A 106 -4.77 -15.94 38.43
N ALA A 107 -4.52 -17.23 38.23
CA ALA A 107 -4.72 -17.98 37.00
C ALA A 107 -6.20 -17.94 36.56
N GLU A 108 -6.48 -17.32 35.43
CA GLU A 108 -7.76 -17.39 34.72
C GLU A 108 -7.88 -18.71 33.96
N HIS A 109 -9.11 -19.25 33.88
CA HIS A 109 -9.44 -20.48 33.18
C HIS A 109 -9.21 -20.34 31.68
N PRO A 110 -8.63 -21.35 30.95
CA PRO A 110 -8.27 -21.23 29.54
C PRO A 110 -9.44 -20.92 28.60
N ASP A 111 -10.66 -21.33 28.91
CA ASP A 111 -11.84 -21.07 28.07
C ASP A 111 -12.29 -19.60 28.04
N ASN A 112 -11.94 -18.79 29.04
CA ASN A 112 -12.23 -17.35 29.04
C ASN A 112 -11.22 -16.54 28.21
N ALA A 113 -9.99 -16.99 28.13
CA ALA A 113 -8.95 -16.30 27.36
C ALA A 113 -9.16 -16.44 25.84
N GLU A 114 -9.63 -17.61 25.35
CA GLU A 114 -9.93 -17.80 23.93
C GLU A 114 -11.16 -16.98 23.46
N GLN A 115 -12.21 -16.88 24.30
CA GLN A 115 -13.37 -16.06 23.98
C GLN A 115 -13.03 -14.57 23.97
N GLN A 116 -12.26 -14.08 24.92
CA GLN A 116 -11.85 -12.70 25.03
C GLN A 116 -10.91 -12.31 23.89
N ASN A 117 -9.95 -13.15 23.52
CA ASN A 117 -9.08 -12.94 22.36
C ASN A 117 -9.87 -12.86 21.03
N ASN A 118 -10.89 -13.71 20.84
CA ASN A 118 -11.72 -13.69 19.64
C ASN A 118 -12.59 -12.42 19.54
N GLU A 119 -13.11 -11.91 20.64
CA GLU A 119 -13.86 -10.66 20.69
C GLU A 119 -12.94 -9.46 20.34
N ASP A 120 -11.74 -9.40 20.91
CA ASP A 120 -10.74 -8.36 20.62
C ASP A 120 -10.31 -8.33 19.14
N PHE A 121 -10.10 -9.49 18.51
CA PHE A 121 -9.75 -9.58 17.09
C PHE A 121 -10.89 -9.12 16.17
N THR A 122 -12.13 -9.45 16.53
CA THR A 122 -13.31 -9.04 15.74
C THR A 122 -13.54 -7.53 15.84
N GLU A 123 -13.36 -6.94 17.02
CA GLU A 123 -13.45 -5.51 17.24
C GLU A 123 -12.34 -4.76 16.46
N ARG A 124 -11.10 -5.27 16.51
CA ARG A 124 -9.98 -4.73 15.71
C ARG A 124 -10.26 -4.71 14.22
N ALA A 125 -10.80 -5.80 13.65
CA ALA A 125 -11.13 -5.85 12.23
C ALA A 125 -12.25 -4.87 11.86
N ALA A 126 -13.25 -4.72 12.71
CA ALA A 126 -14.32 -3.75 12.51
C ALA A 126 -13.79 -2.32 12.51
N ASP A 127 -12.89 -1.99 13.44
CA ASP A 127 -12.20 -0.70 13.50
C ASP A 127 -11.40 -0.42 12.22
N TYR A 128 -10.60 -1.38 11.75
CA TYR A 128 -9.78 -1.21 10.55
C TYR A 128 -10.63 -1.07 9.29
N THR A 129 -11.69 -1.88 9.14
CA THR A 129 -12.62 -1.77 8.01
C THR A 129 -13.34 -0.41 7.99
N ALA A 130 -13.70 0.12 9.15
CA ALA A 130 -14.29 1.46 9.24
C ALA A 130 -13.32 2.54 8.75
N LEU A 131 -12.01 2.43 9.03
CA LEU A 131 -10.99 3.35 8.53
C LEU A 131 -10.92 3.36 7.00
N LEU A 132 -10.97 2.19 6.35
CA LEU A 132 -10.93 2.09 4.89
C LEU A 132 -12.15 2.73 4.23
N VAL A 133 -13.36 2.41 4.72
CA VAL A 133 -14.62 2.96 4.18
C VAL A 133 -14.64 4.49 4.28
N LEU A 134 -14.14 5.04 5.39
CA LEU A 134 -14.10 6.49 5.61
C LEU A 134 -13.03 7.17 4.73
N ALA A 135 -11.89 6.51 4.51
CA ALA A 135 -10.82 7.02 3.64
C ALA A 135 -11.24 7.09 2.16
N GLU A 136 -12.02 6.10 1.69
CA GLU A 136 -12.40 5.99 0.29
C GLU A 136 -13.61 6.80 -0.11
N ALA A 137 -14.55 7.06 0.80
CA ALA A 137 -15.91 7.53 0.49
C ALA A 137 -15.98 8.66 -0.56
N ASP A 138 -14.87 9.38 -0.78
CA ASP A 138 -14.79 10.47 -1.75
C ASP A 138 -13.45 10.65 -2.47
N ALA A 139 -12.47 9.75 -2.31
CA ALA A 139 -11.11 9.97 -2.84
C ALA A 139 -11.10 10.20 -4.36
N SER A 140 -12.01 9.55 -5.09
CA SER A 140 -12.16 9.67 -6.55
C SER A 140 -12.76 11.00 -7.01
N THR A 141 -13.53 11.65 -6.14
CA THR A 141 -14.26 12.90 -6.46
C THR A 141 -13.52 14.16 -6.02
N LEU A 142 -12.45 14.00 -5.21
CA LEU A 142 -11.68 15.10 -4.66
C LEU A 142 -10.87 15.83 -5.71
N THR A 143 -10.92 17.16 -5.66
CA THR A 143 -9.97 18.01 -6.38
C THR A 143 -8.56 17.87 -5.79
N LYS A 144 -7.52 18.23 -6.57
CA LYS A 144 -6.14 18.25 -6.10
C LYS A 144 -5.97 19.04 -4.78
N ARG A 145 -6.68 20.17 -4.63
CA ARG A 145 -6.62 21.01 -3.43
C ARG A 145 -7.26 20.33 -2.22
N GLN A 146 -8.38 19.66 -2.40
CA GLN A 146 -9.02 18.87 -1.33
C GLN A 146 -8.13 17.70 -0.87
N LYS A 147 -7.48 17.00 -1.81
CA LYS A 147 -6.49 15.97 -1.49
C LYS A 147 -5.33 16.55 -0.67
N ALA A 148 -4.80 17.70 -1.08
CA ALA A 148 -3.72 18.38 -0.34
C ALA A 148 -4.16 18.79 1.07
N GLN A 149 -5.39 19.29 1.24
CA GLN A 149 -5.95 19.65 2.54
C GLN A 149 -6.09 18.44 3.48
N ARG A 150 -6.56 17.28 2.96
CA ARG A 150 -6.60 16.03 3.75
C ARG A 150 -5.19 15.63 4.21
N ASN A 151 -4.21 15.65 3.31
CA ASN A 151 -2.84 15.32 3.64
C ASN A 151 -2.25 16.27 4.70
N ILE A 152 -2.49 17.57 4.57
CA ILE A 152 -2.05 18.57 5.55
C ILE A 152 -2.72 18.35 6.91
N SER A 153 -4.01 17.98 6.93
CA SER A 153 -4.72 17.67 8.19
C SER A 153 -4.10 16.45 8.88
N ALA A 154 -3.85 15.37 8.15
CA ALA A 154 -3.16 14.18 8.67
C ALA A 154 -1.76 14.51 9.22
N LEU A 155 -0.98 15.34 8.50
CA LEU A 155 0.33 15.81 8.95
C LEU A 155 0.25 16.60 10.25
N LYS A 156 -0.72 17.50 10.40
CA LYS A 156 -0.92 18.30 11.63
C LYS A 156 -1.20 17.38 12.82
N ILE A 157 -2.07 16.40 12.65
CA ILE A 157 -2.39 15.42 13.70
C ILE A 157 -1.16 14.61 14.06
N LEU A 158 -0.42 14.07 13.08
CA LEU A 158 0.83 13.37 13.35
C LEU A 158 1.78 14.21 14.21
N LYS A 159 2.06 15.45 13.79
CA LYS A 159 2.97 16.34 14.51
C LYS A 159 2.47 16.71 15.91
N GLN A 160 1.17 16.84 16.08
CA GLN A 160 0.57 17.08 17.40
C GLN A 160 0.79 15.88 18.32
N ILE A 161 0.46 14.67 17.89
CA ILE A 161 0.62 13.44 18.67
C ILE A 161 2.09 13.22 19.05
N GLU A 162 3.02 13.43 18.10
CA GLU A 162 4.46 13.33 18.34
C GLU A 162 4.96 14.32 19.40
N ASN A 163 4.48 15.58 19.34
CA ASN A 163 4.81 16.61 20.34
C ASN A 163 4.25 16.28 21.73
N GLU A 164 3.04 15.74 21.79
CA GLU A 164 2.36 15.35 23.02
C GLU A 164 2.84 13.98 23.55
N LYS A 165 3.57 13.21 22.75
CA LYS A 165 4.12 11.88 23.09
C LYS A 165 3.06 10.92 23.63
N ARG A 166 1.94 10.81 22.95
CA ARG A 166 0.80 9.97 23.32
C ARG A 166 0.35 9.08 22.15
N PRO A 167 -0.44 8.04 22.41
CA PRO A 167 -1.10 7.29 21.34
C PRO A 167 -2.15 8.15 20.61
N ALA A 168 -2.51 7.73 19.40
CA ALA A 168 -3.59 8.32 18.63
C ALA A 168 -4.96 7.91 19.19
N THR A 169 -5.90 8.83 19.23
CA THR A 169 -7.31 8.52 19.47
C THR A 169 -7.96 7.88 18.24
N ALA A 170 -9.15 7.30 18.38
CA ALA A 170 -9.89 6.72 17.26
C ALA A 170 -10.15 7.76 16.14
N ASP A 171 -10.59 8.96 16.52
CA ASP A 171 -10.86 10.04 15.55
C ASP A 171 -9.58 10.50 14.82
N GLU A 172 -8.46 10.58 15.53
CA GLU A 172 -7.17 10.92 14.93
C GLU A 172 -6.67 9.84 13.96
N ARG A 173 -6.90 8.56 14.28
CA ARG A 173 -6.62 7.45 13.35
C ARG A 173 -7.44 7.57 12.06
N VAL A 174 -8.74 7.93 12.17
CA VAL A 174 -9.61 8.19 11.01
C VAL A 174 -9.05 9.33 10.14
N ILE A 175 -8.62 10.44 10.75
CA ILE A 175 -8.05 11.58 10.00
C ILE A 175 -6.76 11.17 9.30
N MET A 176 -5.88 10.43 9.98
CA MET A 176 -4.62 9.96 9.39
C MET A 176 -4.83 8.91 8.31
N SER A 177 -5.81 8.01 8.44
CA SER A 177 -6.13 7.00 7.41
C SER A 177 -6.64 7.62 6.11
N ALA A 178 -7.17 8.83 6.17
CA ALA A 178 -7.58 9.60 4.99
C ALA A 178 -6.40 10.26 4.23
N TYR A 179 -5.15 10.06 4.65
CA TYR A 179 -3.97 10.52 3.94
C TYR A 179 -3.82 9.79 2.60
N LEU A 180 -3.71 10.56 1.51
CA LEU A 180 -3.70 10.03 0.13
C LEU A 180 -2.31 10.07 -0.52
N GLY A 181 -1.27 10.51 0.22
CA GLY A 181 0.04 10.75 -0.39
C GLY A 181 0.06 11.94 -1.35
N TRP A 182 1.18 12.15 -2.01
CA TRP A 182 1.41 13.32 -2.88
C TRP A 182 1.34 12.99 -4.37
N GLY A 183 0.99 11.77 -4.73
CA GLY A 183 0.79 11.35 -6.12
C GLY A 183 -0.24 12.25 -6.82
N GLY A 184 0.11 12.72 -8.03
CA GLY A 184 -0.76 13.60 -8.81
C GLY A 184 -0.87 15.06 -8.32
N ILE A 185 -0.11 15.48 -7.29
CA ILE A 185 -0.09 16.86 -6.75
C ILE A 185 1.34 17.43 -6.68
N PRO A 186 2.19 17.27 -7.70
CA PRO A 186 3.57 17.77 -7.64
C PRO A 186 3.64 19.29 -7.51
N GLU A 187 2.60 20.02 -7.95
CA GLU A 187 2.52 21.48 -7.93
C GLU A 187 2.62 22.09 -6.52
N ILE A 188 2.27 21.34 -5.47
CA ILE A 188 2.36 21.79 -4.08
C ILE A 188 3.81 21.96 -3.60
N PHE A 189 4.77 21.32 -4.28
CA PHE A 189 6.21 21.40 -3.96
C PHE A 189 6.95 22.45 -4.79
N ASP A 190 6.27 23.17 -5.68
CA ASP A 190 6.84 24.22 -6.51
C ASP A 190 6.74 25.58 -5.79
N ALA A 191 7.90 26.10 -5.38
CA ALA A 191 8.02 27.38 -4.68
C ALA A 191 7.56 28.59 -5.52
N GLU A 192 7.62 28.47 -6.85
CA GLU A 192 7.26 29.55 -7.79
C GLU A 192 5.75 29.51 -8.12
N ASN A 193 5.04 28.49 -7.71
CA ASN A 193 3.62 28.34 -8.00
C ASN A 193 2.75 29.16 -7.03
N VAL A 194 2.42 30.39 -7.44
CA VAL A 194 1.64 31.33 -6.62
C VAL A 194 0.30 30.74 -6.16
N SER A 195 -0.33 29.88 -6.98
CA SER A 195 -1.63 29.28 -6.64
C SER A 195 -1.55 28.26 -5.51
N TRP A 196 -0.36 27.76 -5.17
CA TRP A 196 -0.09 26.80 -4.11
C TRP A 196 0.79 27.35 -2.98
N SER A 197 1.05 28.66 -2.97
CA SER A 197 1.99 29.32 -2.04
C SER A 197 1.61 29.12 -0.56
N GLU A 198 0.31 29.07 -0.24
CA GLU A 198 -0.18 28.84 1.13
C GLU A 198 0.13 27.41 1.59
N GLU A 199 -0.30 26.41 0.81
CA GLU A 199 -0.08 25.01 1.11
C GLU A 199 1.42 24.65 1.13
N TYR A 200 2.21 25.23 0.19
CA TYR A 200 3.67 25.14 0.22
C TYR A 200 4.27 25.65 1.52
N GLY A 201 3.84 26.83 1.98
CA GLY A 201 4.30 27.43 3.25
C GLY A 201 3.95 26.56 4.45
N ILE A 202 2.74 25.98 4.48
CA ILE A 202 2.32 25.06 5.53
C ILE A 202 3.20 23.80 5.54
N LEU A 203 3.43 23.17 4.40
CA LEU A 203 4.30 21.98 4.32
C LEU A 203 5.71 22.27 4.82
N LYS A 204 6.30 23.39 4.39
CA LYS A 204 7.63 23.81 4.85
C LYS A 204 7.70 24.07 6.37
N SER A 205 6.60 24.44 6.99
CA SER A 205 6.53 24.67 8.44
C SER A 205 6.33 23.40 9.25
N LEU A 206 5.66 22.38 8.66
CA LEU A 206 5.32 21.12 9.32
C LEU A 206 6.41 20.05 9.18
N LEU A 207 7.11 20.04 8.05
CA LEU A 207 8.05 18.99 7.68
C LEU A 207 9.50 19.46 7.90
N THR A 208 10.33 18.58 8.42
CA THR A 208 11.78 18.75 8.37
C THR A 208 12.24 18.70 6.90
N THR A 209 13.47 19.14 6.62
CA THR A 209 14.01 19.08 5.25
C THR A 209 13.97 17.66 4.69
N THR A 210 14.38 16.66 5.47
CA THR A 210 14.37 15.25 5.05
C THR A 210 12.95 14.74 4.77
N GLU A 211 11.98 15.04 5.63
CA GLU A 211 10.57 14.66 5.43
C GLU A 211 9.97 15.35 4.19
N TYR A 212 10.31 16.62 3.99
CA TYR A 212 9.87 17.37 2.81
C TYR A 212 10.43 16.78 1.52
N ASP A 213 11.71 16.43 1.49
CA ASP A 213 12.37 15.84 0.33
C ASP A 213 11.80 14.44 0.05
N SER A 214 11.54 13.64 1.08
CA SER A 214 10.86 12.34 0.94
C SER A 214 9.44 12.50 0.39
N ALA A 215 8.63 13.39 0.94
CA ALA A 215 7.29 13.70 0.47
C ALA A 215 7.28 14.17 -1.00
N ARG A 216 8.25 15.03 -1.38
CA ARG A 216 8.42 15.46 -2.76
C ARG A 216 8.79 14.30 -3.69
N ALA A 217 9.70 13.42 -3.28
CA ALA A 217 10.10 12.25 -4.06
C ALA A 217 8.94 11.27 -4.26
N SER A 218 8.03 11.14 -3.29
CA SER A 218 6.88 10.24 -3.35
C SER A 218 5.82 10.64 -4.39
N THR A 219 5.86 11.86 -4.93
CA THR A 219 4.92 12.33 -5.97
C THR A 219 4.87 11.44 -7.21
N LEU A 220 5.94 10.69 -7.48
CA LEU A 220 6.06 9.80 -8.63
C LEU A 220 5.58 8.37 -8.36
N ASN A 221 5.51 7.95 -7.10
CA ASN A 221 5.36 6.53 -6.73
C ASN A 221 4.21 6.26 -5.73
N ALA A 222 3.52 7.30 -5.24
CA ALA A 222 2.41 7.13 -4.31
C ALA A 222 1.14 6.77 -5.09
N HIS A 223 0.82 5.49 -5.14
CA HIS A 223 -0.37 4.97 -5.80
C HIS A 223 -1.33 4.38 -4.78
N PHE A 224 -2.47 5.03 -4.60
CA PHE A 224 -3.57 4.51 -3.80
C PHE A 224 -4.21 3.31 -4.51
N THR A 225 -4.40 2.20 -3.81
CA THR A 225 -5.07 1.01 -4.36
C THR A 225 -6.56 1.07 -4.02
N ASP A 226 -7.40 0.92 -5.05
CA ASP A 226 -8.87 0.92 -4.91
C ASP A 226 -9.32 -0.27 -4.05
N THR A 227 -10.31 -0.04 -3.15
CA THR A 227 -10.84 -1.07 -2.25
C THR A 227 -11.42 -2.26 -3.00
N ALA A 228 -12.01 -2.08 -4.18
CA ALA A 228 -12.49 -3.21 -4.96
C ALA A 228 -11.34 -4.16 -5.36
N VAL A 229 -10.15 -3.63 -5.62
CA VAL A 229 -8.95 -4.43 -5.91
C VAL A 229 -8.45 -5.12 -4.64
N ILE A 230 -8.38 -4.40 -3.52
CA ILE A 230 -7.96 -4.96 -2.22
C ILE A 230 -8.87 -6.12 -1.83
N ASN A 231 -10.20 -5.90 -1.86
CA ASN A 231 -11.20 -6.91 -1.53
C ASN A 231 -11.07 -8.14 -2.45
N ALA A 232 -10.90 -7.93 -3.76
CA ALA A 232 -10.72 -9.01 -4.71
C ALA A 232 -9.47 -9.87 -4.40
N MET A 233 -8.38 -9.24 -3.95
CA MET A 233 -7.17 -9.96 -3.55
C MET A 233 -7.38 -10.79 -2.27
N TYR A 234 -8.09 -10.26 -1.29
CA TYR A 234 -8.48 -11.02 -0.10
C TYR A 234 -9.49 -12.13 -0.41
N ASP A 235 -10.44 -11.90 -1.33
CA ASP A 235 -11.38 -12.94 -1.78
C ASP A 235 -10.62 -14.14 -2.40
N VAL A 236 -9.52 -13.89 -3.14
CA VAL A 236 -8.65 -14.98 -3.63
C VAL A 236 -8.02 -15.73 -2.45
N LEU A 237 -7.43 -15.03 -1.47
CA LEU A 237 -6.83 -15.68 -0.29
C LEU A 237 -7.85 -16.51 0.48
N HIS A 238 -9.07 -16.00 0.66
CA HIS A 238 -10.17 -16.75 1.26
C HIS A 238 -10.53 -18.01 0.46
N ASN A 239 -10.64 -17.90 -0.87
CA ASN A 239 -10.90 -19.05 -1.75
C ASN A 239 -9.76 -20.08 -1.75
N LEU A 240 -8.54 -19.67 -1.41
CA LEU A 240 -7.38 -20.56 -1.23
C LEU A 240 -7.35 -21.20 0.17
N GLY A 241 -8.30 -20.86 1.07
CA GLY A 241 -8.42 -21.41 2.41
C GLY A 241 -7.61 -20.68 3.48
N PHE A 242 -7.09 -19.48 3.22
CA PHE A 242 -6.38 -18.71 4.23
C PHE A 242 -7.37 -18.12 5.25
N THR A 243 -7.09 -18.29 6.53
CA THR A 243 -7.92 -17.80 7.64
C THR A 243 -7.11 -16.98 8.65
N LYS A 244 -5.89 -17.41 8.97
CA LYS A 244 -5.00 -16.70 9.90
C LYS A 244 -3.54 -17.01 9.59
N GLY A 245 -2.64 -16.13 10.00
CA GLY A 245 -1.19 -16.31 9.85
C GLY A 245 -0.44 -14.99 9.89
N ASN A 246 0.85 -15.03 9.56
CA ASN A 246 1.70 -13.85 9.45
C ASN A 246 1.53 -13.23 8.05
N ILE A 247 1.00 -12.02 7.98
CA ILE A 247 0.77 -11.28 6.73
C ILE A 247 1.80 -10.16 6.60
N LEU A 248 2.53 -10.12 5.48
CA LEU A 248 3.48 -9.07 5.13
C LEU A 248 2.92 -8.14 4.05
N GLU A 249 2.97 -6.83 4.29
CA GLU A 249 2.83 -5.79 3.27
C GLU A 249 4.17 -5.04 3.11
N PRO A 250 4.99 -5.36 2.10
CA PRO A 250 6.38 -4.88 2.04
C PRO A 250 6.53 -3.44 1.50
N SER A 251 5.43 -2.81 1.10
CA SER A 251 5.36 -1.41 0.63
C SER A 251 3.98 -0.87 0.98
N MET A 252 3.74 -0.68 2.29
CA MET A 252 2.39 -0.57 2.82
C MET A 252 1.73 0.79 2.63
N GLY A 253 2.50 1.85 2.37
CA GLY A 253 1.94 3.19 2.39
C GLY A 253 1.29 3.47 3.74
N ILE A 254 0.04 3.92 3.69
CA ILE A 254 -0.76 4.16 4.90
C ILE A 254 -1.42 2.89 5.46
N GLY A 255 -1.29 1.72 4.80
CA GLY A 255 -1.81 0.43 5.25
C GLY A 255 -3.23 0.12 4.78
N ASN A 256 -3.57 0.46 3.54
CA ASN A 256 -4.92 0.18 3.01
C ASN A 256 -5.23 -1.32 2.95
N PHE A 257 -4.23 -2.18 2.74
CA PHE A 257 -4.44 -3.63 2.81
C PHE A 257 -4.72 -4.09 4.25
N PHE A 258 -4.14 -3.47 5.26
CA PHE A 258 -4.47 -3.76 6.66
C PHE A 258 -5.90 -3.34 7.00
N SER A 259 -6.33 -2.15 6.52
CA SER A 259 -7.72 -1.72 6.67
C SER A 259 -8.72 -2.58 5.90
N GLY A 260 -8.29 -3.20 4.80
CA GLY A 260 -9.10 -4.12 4.00
C GLY A 260 -9.11 -5.57 4.50
N LEU A 261 -8.46 -5.86 5.63
CA LEU A 261 -8.39 -7.23 6.17
C LEU A 261 -9.79 -7.73 6.53
N PRO A 262 -10.25 -8.88 5.96
CA PRO A 262 -11.54 -9.46 6.30
C PRO A 262 -11.62 -9.88 7.78
N ALA A 263 -12.83 -9.82 8.34
CA ALA A 263 -13.08 -10.14 9.74
C ALA A 263 -12.68 -11.59 10.11
N ASP A 264 -12.86 -12.53 9.20
CA ASP A 264 -12.48 -13.94 9.36
C ASP A 264 -10.96 -14.19 9.30
N MET A 265 -10.18 -13.17 8.89
CA MET A 265 -8.72 -13.18 8.90
C MET A 265 -8.13 -12.30 10.02
N SER A 266 -8.97 -11.73 10.88
CA SER A 266 -8.59 -10.74 11.91
C SER A 266 -7.61 -11.27 12.97
N ALA A 267 -7.55 -12.58 13.17
CA ALA A 267 -6.57 -13.21 14.06
C ALA A 267 -5.13 -13.24 13.48
N SER A 268 -4.92 -12.75 12.25
CA SER A 268 -3.59 -12.68 11.63
C SER A 268 -2.71 -11.63 12.30
N LYS A 269 -1.39 -11.91 12.35
CA LYS A 269 -0.37 -10.94 12.74
C LYS A 269 0.06 -10.13 11.51
N LEU A 270 0.08 -8.80 11.64
CA LEU A 270 0.33 -7.88 10.52
C LEU A 270 1.74 -7.30 10.60
N TYR A 271 2.45 -7.38 9.49
CA TYR A 271 3.81 -6.86 9.34
C TYR A 271 3.87 -5.93 8.13
N GLY A 272 4.28 -4.69 8.36
CA GLY A 272 4.34 -3.67 7.31
C GLY A 272 5.74 -3.09 7.16
N VAL A 273 6.08 -2.68 5.95
CA VAL A 273 7.31 -1.92 5.67
C VAL A 273 6.94 -0.69 4.86
N GLU A 274 7.39 0.48 5.30
CA GLU A 274 7.20 1.74 4.59
C GLU A 274 8.49 2.55 4.56
N LEU A 275 8.85 2.99 3.36
CA LEU A 275 10.08 3.75 3.13
C LEU A 275 9.93 5.21 3.57
N ASP A 276 8.77 5.84 3.26
CA ASP A 276 8.54 7.23 3.62
C ASP A 276 8.34 7.39 5.14
N PRO A 277 9.21 8.16 5.82
CA PRO A 277 9.17 8.23 7.28
C PRO A 277 7.90 8.89 7.82
N VAL A 278 7.25 9.75 7.06
CA VAL A 278 6.00 10.40 7.48
C VAL A 278 4.84 9.42 7.41
N THR A 279 4.68 8.79 6.27
CA THR A 279 3.63 7.79 6.02
C THR A 279 3.77 6.59 6.96
N GLY A 280 5.00 6.09 7.14
CA GLY A 280 5.27 4.96 8.04
C GLY A 280 4.94 5.25 9.50
N ARG A 281 5.26 6.44 10.02
CA ARG A 281 4.89 6.83 11.39
C ARG A 281 3.39 7.04 11.57
N MET A 282 2.69 7.57 10.54
CA MET A 282 1.23 7.60 10.55
C MET A 282 0.66 6.17 10.64
N ALA A 283 1.18 5.26 9.82
CA ALA A 283 0.75 3.86 9.84
C ALA A 283 0.98 3.20 11.21
N GLN A 284 2.10 3.44 11.87
CA GLN A 284 2.35 2.95 13.24
C GLN A 284 1.32 3.46 14.26
N LEU A 285 0.83 4.70 14.10
CA LEU A 285 -0.20 5.26 14.96
C LEU A 285 -1.61 4.76 14.63
N ILE A 286 -1.86 4.43 13.35
CA ILE A 286 -3.15 3.91 12.88
C ILE A 286 -3.32 2.44 13.30
N TYR A 287 -2.24 1.64 13.20
CA TYR A 287 -2.23 0.21 13.47
C TYR A 287 -1.27 -0.14 14.62
N PRO A 288 -1.62 0.19 15.86
CA PRO A 288 -0.71 0.01 17.02
C PRO A 288 -0.34 -1.45 17.29
N ASP A 289 -1.16 -2.41 16.86
CA ASP A 289 -0.96 -3.84 17.06
C ASP A 289 -0.17 -4.50 15.91
N ALA A 290 0.18 -3.75 14.86
CA ALA A 290 0.94 -4.25 13.74
C ALA A 290 2.45 -3.98 13.93
N HIS A 291 3.28 -4.90 13.47
CA HIS A 291 4.72 -4.67 13.42
C HIS A 291 5.08 -3.89 12.14
N ILE A 292 5.36 -2.59 12.28
CA ILE A 292 5.64 -1.72 11.14
C ILE A 292 7.07 -1.20 11.21
N GLU A 293 7.87 -1.52 10.19
CA GLU A 293 9.23 -1.05 10.01
C GLU A 293 9.28 0.16 9.06
N VAL A 294 9.76 1.31 9.55
CA VAL A 294 9.89 2.55 8.75
C VAL A 294 11.30 2.61 8.17
N LYS A 295 11.50 1.89 7.09
CA LYS A 295 12.79 1.80 6.35
C LYS A 295 12.57 1.18 4.96
N GLY A 296 13.59 1.21 4.11
CA GLY A 296 13.53 0.48 2.83
C GLY A 296 13.46 -1.02 3.03
N TYR A 297 12.71 -1.72 2.17
CA TYR A 297 12.56 -3.17 2.25
C TYR A 297 13.91 -3.90 2.16
N GLU A 298 14.90 -3.33 1.48
CA GLU A 298 16.27 -3.85 1.41
C GLU A 298 17.00 -3.87 2.76
N LYS A 299 16.54 -3.07 3.72
CA LYS A 299 17.14 -2.96 5.07
C LYS A 299 16.43 -3.80 6.11
N THR A 300 15.37 -4.52 5.74
CA THR A 300 14.66 -5.41 6.65
C THR A 300 15.40 -6.73 6.79
N ASP A 301 15.35 -7.30 7.98
CA ASP A 301 16.01 -8.56 8.38
C ASP A 301 15.03 -9.65 8.81
N PHE A 302 13.79 -9.60 8.32
CA PHE A 302 12.82 -10.68 8.54
C PHE A 302 13.42 -12.06 8.24
N GLN A 303 13.06 -13.02 9.05
CA GLN A 303 13.47 -14.41 8.85
C GLN A 303 12.96 -14.94 7.50
N ASN A 304 13.68 -15.88 6.92
CA ASN A 304 13.20 -16.61 5.76
C ASN A 304 12.10 -17.58 6.20
N ASP A 305 11.19 -17.88 5.28
CA ASP A 305 10.11 -18.84 5.51
C ASP A 305 9.16 -18.48 6.69
N PHE A 306 9.04 -17.18 7.01
CA PHE A 306 8.31 -16.70 8.17
C PHE A 306 6.84 -16.32 7.87
N PHE A 307 6.57 -15.76 6.69
CA PHE A 307 5.24 -15.26 6.37
C PHE A 307 4.37 -16.32 5.68
N ASP A 308 3.10 -16.39 6.06
CA ASP A 308 2.09 -17.20 5.38
C ASP A 308 1.63 -16.55 4.09
N VAL A 309 1.44 -15.24 4.15
CA VAL A 309 0.98 -14.43 3.04
C VAL A 309 1.82 -13.15 2.93
N ALA A 310 2.16 -12.77 1.70
CA ALA A 310 2.58 -11.42 1.39
C ALA A 310 1.60 -10.80 0.40
N ILE A 311 1.06 -9.62 0.72
CA ILE A 311 0.05 -8.93 -0.08
C ILE A 311 0.45 -7.46 -0.22
N GLY A 312 0.17 -6.83 -1.35
CA GLY A 312 0.41 -5.40 -1.51
C GLY A 312 0.56 -4.94 -2.95
N ASN A 313 0.70 -3.62 -3.10
CA ASN A 313 1.02 -2.96 -4.35
C ASN A 313 2.50 -2.56 -4.31
N VAL A 314 3.36 -3.35 -4.99
CA VAL A 314 4.81 -3.11 -4.94
C VAL A 314 5.22 -1.92 -5.81
N PRO A 315 6.30 -1.19 -5.49
CA PRO A 315 6.74 -0.06 -6.30
C PRO A 315 7.15 -0.50 -7.70
N PHE A 316 6.80 0.31 -8.71
CA PHE A 316 7.16 0.06 -10.10
C PHE A 316 8.26 1.03 -10.53
N GLY A 317 9.11 0.59 -11.44
CA GLY A 317 10.10 1.47 -12.05
C GLY A 317 11.31 0.74 -12.60
N GLN A 318 12.12 1.49 -13.36
CA GLN A 318 13.34 0.97 -13.97
C GLN A 318 14.58 1.29 -13.12
N TYR A 319 14.38 1.54 -11.82
CA TYR A 319 15.45 1.74 -10.86
C TYR A 319 15.67 0.48 -10.01
N LYS A 320 16.76 0.46 -9.27
CA LYS A 320 17.22 -0.69 -8.49
C LYS A 320 17.53 -0.25 -7.07
N VAL A 321 17.46 -1.18 -6.15
CA VAL A 321 17.96 -1.02 -4.78
C VAL A 321 19.21 -1.87 -4.60
N ILE A 322 20.03 -1.51 -3.63
CA ILE A 322 21.25 -2.25 -3.29
C ILE A 322 20.93 -3.21 -2.17
N ASP A 323 20.94 -4.51 -2.49
CA ASP A 323 20.82 -5.60 -1.51
C ASP A 323 21.78 -6.72 -1.94
N LYS A 324 22.84 -6.90 -1.17
CA LYS A 324 23.93 -7.85 -1.50
C LYS A 324 23.46 -9.26 -1.81
N ALA A 325 22.35 -9.69 -1.24
CA ALA A 325 21.77 -11.02 -1.49
C ALA A 325 21.23 -11.15 -2.93
N TYR A 326 20.74 -10.05 -3.52
CA TYR A 326 20.03 -10.02 -4.80
C TYR A 326 20.77 -9.25 -5.91
N ASP A 327 21.82 -8.48 -5.60
CA ASP A 327 22.55 -7.62 -6.56
C ASP A 327 23.04 -8.36 -7.79
N LYS A 328 23.43 -9.65 -7.63
CA LYS A 328 23.89 -10.51 -8.71
C LYS A 328 22.86 -10.72 -9.82
N HIS A 329 21.56 -10.54 -9.53
CA HIS A 329 20.48 -10.73 -10.49
C HIS A 329 20.14 -9.45 -11.26
N ASN A 330 20.61 -8.29 -10.78
CA ASN A 330 20.41 -6.99 -11.42
C ASN A 330 18.93 -6.64 -11.64
N PHE A 331 18.07 -6.99 -10.69
CA PHE A 331 16.63 -6.80 -10.74
C PHE A 331 16.23 -5.31 -10.74
N TYR A 332 15.16 -4.96 -11.45
CA TYR A 332 14.43 -3.73 -11.20
C TYR A 332 13.65 -3.85 -9.88
N ILE A 333 13.20 -2.70 -9.35
CA ILE A 333 12.57 -2.61 -8.02
C ILE A 333 11.42 -3.63 -7.85
N HIS A 334 10.49 -3.70 -8.80
CA HIS A 334 9.38 -4.66 -8.72
C HIS A 334 9.84 -6.12 -8.76
N ASP A 335 10.84 -6.45 -9.59
CA ASP A 335 11.41 -7.80 -9.68
C ASP A 335 12.13 -8.19 -8.37
N TYR A 336 12.81 -7.22 -7.74
CA TYR A 336 13.47 -7.37 -6.45
C TYR A 336 12.46 -7.67 -5.33
N PHE A 337 11.32 -6.97 -5.31
CA PHE A 337 10.28 -7.23 -4.32
C PHE A 337 9.77 -8.66 -4.41
N PHE A 338 9.53 -9.20 -5.61
CA PHE A 338 9.20 -10.62 -5.76
C PHE A 338 10.31 -11.52 -5.24
N ALA A 339 11.56 -11.28 -5.64
CA ALA A 339 12.69 -12.14 -5.29
C ALA A 339 12.89 -12.22 -3.77
N LYS A 340 12.92 -11.07 -3.07
CA LYS A 340 13.08 -11.04 -1.61
C LYS A 340 11.88 -11.65 -0.89
N THR A 341 10.66 -11.34 -1.34
CA THR A 341 9.45 -11.86 -0.70
C THR A 341 9.32 -13.37 -0.86
N ILE A 342 9.74 -13.96 -1.98
CA ILE A 342 9.79 -15.41 -2.14
C ILE A 342 10.65 -16.06 -1.04
N ASP A 343 11.76 -15.46 -0.66
CA ASP A 343 12.60 -16.00 0.42
C ASP A 343 11.94 -15.82 1.79
N LYS A 344 11.10 -14.80 1.98
CA LYS A 344 10.47 -14.48 3.27
C LYS A 344 9.15 -15.22 3.53
N VAL A 345 8.42 -15.56 2.48
CA VAL A 345 7.20 -16.38 2.58
C VAL A 345 7.61 -17.84 2.74
N ARG A 346 6.90 -18.59 3.60
CA ARG A 346 7.16 -20.00 3.84
C ARG A 346 6.76 -20.89 2.63
N PRO A 347 7.28 -22.11 2.50
CA PRO A 347 6.77 -23.09 1.57
C PRO A 347 5.26 -23.29 1.73
N GLY A 348 4.52 -23.34 0.62
CA GLY A 348 3.05 -23.41 0.62
C GLY A 348 2.33 -22.09 0.90
N GLY A 349 3.03 -21.05 1.36
CA GLY A 349 2.48 -19.70 1.52
C GLY A 349 2.28 -18.98 0.19
N VAL A 350 1.55 -17.87 0.22
CA VAL A 350 1.09 -17.15 -0.99
C VAL A 350 1.61 -15.72 -1.04
N ILE A 351 2.00 -15.31 -2.24
CA ILE A 351 2.34 -13.93 -2.59
C ILE A 351 1.25 -13.40 -3.53
N ALA A 352 0.61 -12.31 -3.15
CA ALA A 352 -0.43 -11.62 -3.92
C ALA A 352 0.01 -10.17 -4.16
N PHE A 353 0.65 -9.90 -5.28
CA PHE A 353 1.19 -8.57 -5.58
C PHE A 353 0.56 -7.91 -6.79
N ILE A 354 0.29 -6.62 -6.66
CA ILE A 354 0.03 -5.73 -7.78
C ILE A 354 1.38 -5.23 -8.29
N THR A 355 1.58 -5.31 -9.59
CA THR A 355 2.80 -4.85 -10.27
C THR A 355 2.47 -4.28 -11.64
N SER A 356 3.42 -3.60 -12.30
CA SER A 356 3.22 -3.19 -13.69
C SER A 356 3.18 -4.41 -14.62
N LYS A 357 2.48 -4.28 -15.77
CA LYS A 357 2.49 -5.32 -16.81
C LYS A 357 3.90 -5.77 -17.19
N GLY A 358 4.91 -4.92 -16.96
CA GLY A 358 6.30 -5.23 -17.29
C GLY A 358 6.86 -6.47 -16.60
N THR A 359 6.34 -6.89 -15.46
CA THR A 359 6.74 -8.16 -14.83
C THR A 359 6.35 -9.36 -15.72
N MET A 360 5.13 -9.35 -16.27
CA MET A 360 4.62 -10.43 -17.11
C MET A 360 5.08 -10.29 -18.58
N ASP A 361 5.13 -9.08 -19.14
CA ASP A 361 5.30 -8.84 -20.58
C ASP A 361 6.73 -8.48 -21.01
N LYS A 362 7.71 -8.45 -20.11
CA LYS A 362 9.11 -8.22 -20.49
C LYS A 362 9.58 -9.24 -21.53
N ALA A 363 10.21 -8.80 -22.62
CA ALA A 363 10.76 -9.69 -23.64
C ALA A 363 11.79 -10.68 -23.04
N ASN A 364 12.64 -10.22 -22.11
CA ASN A 364 13.57 -11.09 -21.39
C ASN A 364 12.83 -11.92 -20.33
N PRO A 365 12.79 -13.25 -20.43
CA PRO A 365 12.05 -14.12 -19.50
C PRO A 365 12.78 -14.42 -18.20
N SER A 366 14.00 -13.91 -17.97
CA SER A 366 14.85 -14.31 -16.86
C SER A 366 14.21 -14.14 -15.49
N VAL A 367 13.46 -13.04 -15.28
CA VAL A 367 12.74 -12.78 -14.03
C VAL A 367 11.60 -13.76 -13.84
N ARG A 368 10.76 -13.95 -14.85
CA ARG A 368 9.65 -14.92 -14.79
C ARG A 368 10.17 -16.34 -14.54
N ARG A 369 11.26 -16.73 -15.19
CA ARG A 369 11.93 -18.01 -14.94
C ARG A 369 12.42 -18.12 -13.49
N TYR A 370 13.06 -17.07 -12.95
CA TYR A 370 13.50 -17.04 -11.54
C TYR A 370 12.33 -17.26 -10.60
N ILE A 371 11.19 -16.60 -10.85
CA ILE A 371 9.97 -16.72 -10.04
C ILE A 371 9.38 -18.13 -10.20
N ALA A 372 9.17 -18.61 -11.42
CA ALA A 372 8.57 -19.91 -11.71
C ALA A 372 9.34 -21.10 -11.10
N GLN A 373 10.65 -21.00 -11.05
CA GLN A 373 11.50 -22.04 -10.43
C GLN A 373 11.29 -22.18 -8.93
N ARG A 374 10.76 -21.14 -8.26
CA ARG A 374 10.56 -21.06 -6.80
C ARG A 374 9.12 -21.02 -6.38
N THR A 375 8.22 -20.70 -7.30
CA THR A 375 6.79 -20.57 -7.04
C THR A 375 5.97 -21.23 -8.13
N GLN A 376 4.74 -21.58 -7.80
CA GLN A 376 3.70 -21.96 -8.73
C GLN A 376 2.83 -20.72 -9.00
N LEU A 377 2.57 -20.40 -10.27
CA LEU A 377 1.57 -19.40 -10.62
C LEU A 377 0.17 -19.98 -10.36
N LEU A 378 -0.57 -19.40 -9.41
CA LEU A 378 -1.97 -19.75 -9.15
C LEU A 378 -2.90 -19.05 -10.14
N GLY A 379 -2.52 -17.84 -10.53
CA GLY A 379 -3.22 -17.04 -11.52
C GLY A 379 -2.71 -15.59 -11.54
N ALA A 380 -3.14 -14.86 -12.58
CA ALA A 380 -2.89 -13.43 -12.69
C ALA A 380 -4.11 -12.72 -13.27
N ILE A 381 -4.34 -11.48 -12.87
CA ILE A 381 -5.44 -10.62 -13.34
C ILE A 381 -4.83 -9.36 -13.91
N ARG A 382 -5.12 -9.04 -15.18
CA ARG A 382 -4.70 -7.78 -15.81
C ARG A 382 -5.76 -6.72 -15.62
N LEU A 383 -5.39 -5.62 -14.99
CA LEU A 383 -6.25 -4.48 -14.70
C LEU A 383 -6.23 -3.48 -15.85
N PRO A 384 -7.35 -2.81 -16.12
CA PRO A 384 -7.41 -1.67 -17.03
C PRO A 384 -6.46 -0.54 -16.58
N ASN A 385 -5.98 0.24 -17.54
CA ASN A 385 -5.02 1.31 -17.29
C ASN A 385 -5.58 2.49 -16.47
N ASP A 386 -6.89 2.55 -16.27
CA ASP A 386 -7.55 3.54 -15.40
C ASP A 386 -7.84 3.03 -13.98
N ALA A 387 -7.48 1.78 -13.66
CA ALA A 387 -7.67 1.21 -12.32
C ALA A 387 -7.01 2.04 -11.21
N PHE A 388 -5.95 2.79 -11.52
CA PHE A 388 -5.25 3.70 -10.60
C PHE A 388 -5.40 5.18 -10.98
N LYS A 389 -6.41 5.55 -11.76
CA LYS A 389 -6.66 6.92 -12.18
C LYS A 389 -6.84 7.87 -10.99
N ASN A 390 -7.46 7.39 -9.91
CA ASN A 390 -7.64 8.15 -8.68
C ASN A 390 -6.32 8.48 -7.96
N ALA A 391 -5.29 7.67 -8.21
CA ALA A 391 -3.91 7.92 -7.76
C ALA A 391 -3.10 8.82 -8.71
N GLY A 392 -3.71 9.31 -9.78
CA GLY A 392 -3.07 10.23 -10.74
C GLY A 392 -2.21 9.55 -11.80
N THR A 393 -2.31 8.22 -11.97
CA THR A 393 -1.56 7.47 -12.97
C THR A 393 -2.49 6.66 -13.89
N SER A 394 -2.02 6.47 -15.13
CA SER A 394 -2.69 5.61 -16.10
C SER A 394 -1.68 4.55 -16.56
N VAL A 395 -1.72 3.40 -15.92
CA VAL A 395 -0.78 2.31 -16.16
C VAL A 395 -1.49 0.96 -16.13
N THR A 396 -1.25 0.13 -17.14
CA THR A 396 -1.70 -1.26 -17.12
C THR A 396 -0.90 -2.05 -16.08
N SER A 397 -1.61 -2.65 -15.15
CA SER A 397 -1.04 -3.39 -14.02
C SER A 397 -1.59 -4.80 -13.96
N ASP A 398 -0.82 -5.69 -13.36
CA ASP A 398 -1.19 -7.09 -13.16
C ASP A 398 -1.23 -7.39 -11.65
N ILE A 399 -2.27 -8.12 -11.19
CA ILE A 399 -2.27 -8.79 -9.90
C ILE A 399 -1.76 -10.20 -10.13
N ILE A 400 -0.72 -10.62 -9.43
CA ILE A 400 -0.09 -11.93 -9.62
C ILE A 400 -0.20 -12.71 -8.30
N PHE A 401 -0.74 -13.93 -8.37
CA PHE A 401 -0.87 -14.84 -7.23
C PHE A 401 0.09 -16.01 -7.40
N LEU A 402 1.02 -16.14 -6.47
CA LEU A 402 2.09 -17.14 -6.49
C LEU A 402 2.06 -17.96 -5.21
N LYS A 403 2.15 -19.28 -5.29
CA LYS A 403 2.37 -20.16 -4.15
C LYS A 403 3.84 -20.58 -4.10
N LYS A 404 4.51 -20.37 -2.96
CA LYS A 404 5.91 -20.80 -2.81
C LYS A 404 6.01 -22.33 -2.86
N ARG A 405 6.97 -22.82 -3.62
CA ARG A 405 7.28 -24.27 -3.71
C ARG A 405 8.15 -24.69 -2.52
N ASP A 406 8.05 -25.96 -2.17
CA ASP A 406 8.88 -26.56 -1.12
C ASP A 406 10.35 -26.65 -1.54
N MET A 407 10.60 -26.74 -2.84
CA MET A 407 11.94 -26.83 -3.41
C MET A 407 12.04 -26.11 -4.75
N TYR A 408 13.26 -25.77 -5.13
CA TYR A 408 13.58 -25.28 -6.46
C TYR A 408 13.26 -26.36 -7.51
N ILE A 409 12.58 -25.94 -8.58
CA ILE A 409 12.24 -26.81 -9.73
C ILE A 409 12.73 -26.14 -11.01
N ASP A 410 13.53 -26.82 -11.79
CA ASP A 410 13.86 -26.35 -13.14
C ASP A 410 12.62 -26.58 -14.04
N THR A 411 12.01 -25.49 -14.48
CA THR A 411 10.73 -25.50 -15.19
C THR A 411 10.75 -24.50 -16.33
N ASP A 412 9.95 -24.78 -17.36
CA ASP A 412 9.74 -23.91 -18.52
C ASP A 412 8.22 -23.78 -18.80
N GLU A 413 7.48 -23.36 -17.77
CA GLU A 413 6.02 -23.14 -17.85
C GLU A 413 5.67 -22.06 -18.88
N ASP A 414 4.50 -22.17 -19.51
CA ASP A 414 4.06 -21.27 -20.60
C ASP A 414 4.12 -19.79 -20.22
N TRP A 415 3.75 -19.45 -18.98
CA TRP A 415 3.75 -18.06 -18.53
C TRP A 415 5.14 -17.42 -18.38
N ILE A 416 6.22 -18.20 -18.52
CA ILE A 416 7.58 -17.67 -18.63
C ILE A 416 7.75 -16.94 -19.97
N HIS A 417 6.99 -17.33 -20.99
CA HIS A 417 7.09 -16.86 -22.36
C HIS A 417 6.03 -15.84 -22.71
N LEU A 418 6.23 -15.18 -23.86
CA LEU A 418 5.25 -14.31 -24.47
C LEU A 418 4.51 -15.08 -25.57
N GLY A 419 3.30 -14.65 -25.84
CA GLY A 419 2.48 -15.06 -26.96
C GLY A 419 1.88 -13.85 -27.63
N THR A 420 1.04 -14.08 -28.63
CA THR A 420 0.36 -13.01 -29.39
C THR A 420 -1.13 -13.28 -29.33
N ASP A 421 -1.92 -12.26 -28.99
CA ASP A 421 -3.37 -12.36 -29.00
C ASP A 421 -3.95 -12.37 -30.42
N GLU A 422 -5.27 -12.49 -30.53
CA GLU A 422 -5.99 -12.48 -31.80
C GLU A 422 -5.86 -11.18 -32.60
N ASN A 423 -5.51 -10.06 -31.92
CA ASN A 423 -5.31 -8.74 -32.51
C ASN A 423 -3.84 -8.46 -32.89
N GLY A 424 -2.95 -9.44 -32.68
CA GLY A 424 -1.52 -9.31 -32.98
C GLY A 424 -0.74 -8.57 -31.90
N ILE A 425 -1.28 -8.39 -30.69
CA ILE A 425 -0.60 -7.75 -29.56
C ILE A 425 0.19 -8.79 -28.78
N GLU A 426 1.51 -8.54 -28.64
CA GLU A 426 2.39 -9.38 -27.84
C GLU A 426 2.15 -9.13 -26.34
N MET A 427 1.92 -10.18 -25.59
CA MET A 427 1.75 -10.18 -24.14
C MET A 427 2.12 -11.55 -23.55
N ASN A 428 2.07 -11.67 -22.22
CA ASN A 428 2.35 -12.94 -21.56
C ASN A 428 1.43 -14.07 -22.05
N SER A 429 2.00 -15.24 -22.30
CA SER A 429 1.23 -16.43 -22.76
C SER A 429 0.10 -16.80 -21.82
N TYR A 430 0.23 -16.54 -20.50
CA TYR A 430 -0.84 -16.75 -19.55
C TYR A 430 -2.12 -15.97 -19.94
N PHE A 431 -1.99 -14.69 -20.28
CA PHE A 431 -3.15 -13.87 -20.68
C PHE A 431 -3.68 -14.22 -22.08
N VAL A 432 -2.81 -14.63 -22.99
CA VAL A 432 -3.24 -15.16 -24.30
C VAL A 432 -4.09 -16.41 -24.13
N ASN A 433 -3.68 -17.33 -23.25
CA ASN A 433 -4.41 -18.57 -22.95
C ASN A 433 -5.63 -18.36 -22.04
N ASN A 434 -5.68 -17.24 -21.30
CA ASN A 434 -6.74 -16.90 -20.35
C ASN A 434 -7.27 -15.49 -20.59
N PRO A 435 -7.90 -15.20 -21.73
CA PRO A 435 -8.32 -13.84 -22.10
C PRO A 435 -9.36 -13.25 -21.12
N HIS A 436 -10.12 -14.08 -20.42
CA HIS A 436 -11.07 -13.68 -19.38
C HIS A 436 -10.39 -13.09 -18.12
N MET A 437 -9.08 -13.27 -17.95
CA MET A 437 -8.28 -12.66 -16.88
C MET A 437 -7.75 -11.27 -17.24
N VAL A 438 -8.00 -10.79 -18.46
CA VAL A 438 -7.78 -9.41 -18.89
C VAL A 438 -9.08 -8.62 -18.70
N LEU A 439 -9.11 -7.69 -17.75
CA LEU A 439 -10.36 -7.01 -17.34
C LEU A 439 -10.70 -5.77 -18.20
N GLY A 440 -10.14 -5.67 -19.37
CA GLY A 440 -10.38 -4.66 -20.40
C GLY A 440 -10.05 -5.19 -21.77
N GLN A 441 -9.80 -4.30 -22.72
CA GLN A 441 -9.35 -4.65 -24.07
C GLN A 441 -7.88 -4.29 -24.24
N MET A 442 -7.10 -5.20 -24.81
CA MET A 442 -5.71 -4.87 -25.16
C MET A 442 -5.69 -4.08 -26.47
N GLU A 443 -5.07 -2.89 -26.39
CA GLU A 443 -4.93 -1.98 -27.52
C GLU A 443 -3.51 -1.41 -27.60
N MET A 444 -3.11 -0.99 -28.79
CA MET A 444 -1.90 -0.20 -28.98
C MET A 444 -2.25 1.30 -28.81
N VAL A 445 -1.68 1.92 -27.78
CA VAL A 445 -1.92 3.34 -27.46
C VAL A 445 -0.64 4.16 -27.66
N SER A 446 -0.80 5.46 -27.85
CA SER A 446 0.35 6.38 -27.90
C SER A 446 0.84 6.67 -26.49
N GLY A 447 2.05 6.25 -26.16
CA GLY A 447 2.73 6.51 -24.91
C GLY A 447 3.88 7.53 -25.05
N PRO A 448 4.56 7.87 -23.95
CA PRO A 448 5.67 8.84 -23.95
C PRO A 448 6.86 8.44 -24.84
N HIS A 449 7.02 7.15 -25.11
CA HIS A 449 8.15 6.59 -25.87
C HIS A 449 7.72 5.95 -27.20
N GLY A 450 6.49 6.20 -27.65
CA GLY A 450 5.92 5.63 -28.88
C GLY A 450 4.68 4.80 -28.61
N MET A 451 4.34 3.93 -29.58
CA MET A 451 3.21 3.02 -29.41
C MET A 451 3.52 1.92 -28.39
N GLU A 452 2.65 1.75 -27.42
CA GLU A 452 2.75 0.72 -26.40
C GLU A 452 1.40 -0.01 -26.20
N SER A 453 1.46 -1.27 -25.80
CA SER A 453 0.26 -2.02 -25.45
C SER A 453 -0.33 -1.54 -24.13
N ALA A 454 -1.64 -1.37 -24.06
CA ALA A 454 -2.36 -1.05 -22.83
C ALA A 454 -3.65 -1.86 -22.73
N CYS A 455 -4.06 -2.16 -21.50
CA CYS A 455 -5.38 -2.67 -21.22
C CYS A 455 -6.32 -1.47 -21.02
N VAL A 456 -7.21 -1.24 -21.98
CA VAL A 456 -8.15 -0.12 -21.97
C VAL A 456 -9.46 -0.58 -21.32
N PRO A 457 -10.10 0.23 -20.45
CA PRO A 457 -11.35 -0.17 -19.81
C PRO A 457 -12.47 -0.37 -20.82
N GLU A 458 -13.28 -1.40 -20.62
CA GLU A 458 -14.42 -1.70 -21.46
C GLU A 458 -15.64 -0.85 -21.05
N SER A 459 -16.24 -0.15 -22.02
CA SER A 459 -17.36 0.74 -21.76
C SER A 459 -18.57 -0.01 -21.20
N GLY A 460 -19.15 0.49 -20.12
CA GLY A 460 -20.38 -0.05 -19.53
C GLY A 460 -20.17 -1.23 -18.56
N THR A 461 -18.94 -1.62 -18.29
CA THR A 461 -18.60 -2.65 -17.29
C THR A 461 -17.98 -2.01 -16.04
N LEU A 462 -18.37 -2.49 -14.86
CA LEU A 462 -17.75 -2.08 -13.60
C LEU A 462 -16.54 -2.98 -13.30
N LEU A 463 -15.41 -2.40 -12.96
CA LEU A 463 -14.19 -3.15 -12.60
C LEU A 463 -14.48 -4.17 -11.48
N ALA A 464 -15.24 -3.77 -10.46
CA ALA A 464 -15.61 -4.65 -9.34
C ALA A 464 -16.37 -5.91 -9.78
N ASP A 465 -17.22 -5.83 -10.82
CA ASP A 465 -17.96 -7.00 -11.34
C ASP A 465 -17.01 -7.96 -12.08
N ARG A 466 -16.10 -7.41 -12.86
CA ARG A 466 -15.08 -8.20 -13.59
C ARG A 466 -14.11 -8.86 -12.60
N LEU A 467 -13.67 -8.15 -11.57
CA LEU A 467 -12.82 -8.69 -10.51
C LEU A 467 -13.50 -9.87 -9.81
N ARG A 468 -14.77 -9.74 -9.41
CA ARG A 468 -15.53 -10.85 -8.79
C ARG A 468 -15.58 -12.11 -9.67
N GLN A 469 -15.67 -11.96 -10.98
CA GLN A 469 -15.64 -13.10 -11.91
C GLN A 469 -14.24 -13.70 -12.00
N ALA A 470 -13.20 -12.88 -12.16
CA ALA A 470 -11.82 -13.34 -12.27
C ALA A 470 -11.33 -14.07 -11.01
N VAL A 471 -11.67 -13.58 -9.82
CA VAL A 471 -11.38 -14.21 -8.52
C VAL A 471 -11.87 -15.65 -8.47
N GLN A 472 -13.04 -15.96 -9.03
CA GLN A 472 -13.61 -17.33 -9.04
C GLN A 472 -12.82 -18.30 -9.94
N MET A 473 -11.94 -17.80 -10.80
CA MET A 473 -11.15 -18.64 -11.71
C MET A 473 -9.79 -19.03 -11.11
N ILE A 474 -9.33 -18.32 -10.07
CA ILE A 474 -8.07 -18.64 -9.39
C ILE A 474 -8.32 -19.80 -8.41
N ARG A 475 -7.53 -20.86 -8.55
CA ARG A 475 -7.67 -22.11 -7.80
C ARG A 475 -6.35 -22.49 -7.15
N GLY A 476 -6.45 -23.08 -5.99
CA GLY A 476 -5.32 -23.57 -5.22
C GLY A 476 -5.74 -23.81 -3.78
N GLU A 477 -4.77 -24.08 -2.94
CA GLU A 477 -4.96 -24.31 -1.50
C GLU A 477 -3.72 -23.79 -0.78
N ILE A 478 -3.93 -23.06 0.30
CA ILE A 478 -2.88 -22.70 1.28
C ILE A 478 -2.91 -23.80 2.34
N SER A 479 -1.79 -24.49 2.53
CA SER A 479 -1.65 -25.35 3.71
C SER A 479 -1.39 -24.43 4.90
N ILE A 480 -2.33 -24.40 5.84
CA ILE A 480 -2.11 -23.72 7.13
C ILE A 480 -1.25 -24.67 7.96
N ASP A 481 -0.07 -24.20 8.38
CA ASP A 481 0.68 -24.90 9.40
C ASP A 481 0.02 -24.58 10.75
N ASP A 482 -0.76 -25.54 11.29
CA ASP A 482 -1.36 -25.43 12.63
C ASP A 482 -0.33 -25.56 13.77
N THR A 483 0.95 -25.59 13.46
CA THR A 483 1.98 -25.43 14.48
C THR A 483 1.93 -23.99 14.96
N GLU A 484 1.13 -23.74 15.99
CA GLU A 484 1.31 -22.57 16.84
C GLU A 484 2.75 -22.65 17.36
N ILE A 485 3.63 -21.83 16.77
CA ILE A 485 4.92 -21.53 17.42
C ILE A 485 4.51 -20.74 18.66
N SER A 486 4.45 -21.43 19.80
CA SER A 486 4.22 -20.78 21.09
C SER A 486 5.34 -19.75 21.27
N ASP A 487 5.00 -18.59 21.84
CA ASP A 487 6.02 -17.57 22.18
C ASP A 487 7.14 -18.14 23.08
N GLU A 488 6.93 -19.30 23.69
CA GLU A 488 7.95 -20.08 24.44
C GLU A 488 9.00 -20.77 23.55
N GLU A 489 8.73 -21.03 22.25
CA GLU A 489 9.73 -21.57 21.31
C GLU A 489 10.64 -20.49 20.70
N LEU A 490 10.35 -19.21 20.97
CA LEU A 490 11.23 -18.07 20.66
C LEU A 490 12.22 -17.76 21.79
N GLU A 491 12.26 -18.56 22.86
CA GLU A 491 13.37 -18.50 23.81
C GLU A 491 14.67 -18.81 23.05
N ASP A 492 15.48 -17.77 22.97
CA ASP A 492 16.79 -17.72 22.32
C ASP A 492 17.63 -18.94 22.74
N GLU A 493 17.64 -20.02 21.93
CA GLU A 493 18.58 -21.13 22.07
C GLU A 493 20.03 -20.71 21.76
N SER A 494 20.31 -19.41 21.67
CA SER A 494 21.68 -18.92 21.52
C SER A 494 22.49 -19.33 22.76
N ILE A 495 23.49 -20.16 22.53
CA ILE A 495 24.48 -20.49 23.54
C ILE A 495 25.21 -19.20 23.87
N PRO A 496 25.22 -18.74 25.14
CA PRO A 496 25.96 -17.55 25.51
C PRO A 496 27.41 -17.64 25.03
N ALA A 497 27.87 -16.62 24.32
CA ALA A 497 29.26 -16.59 23.85
C ALA A 497 30.23 -16.68 25.04
N GLU A 498 31.20 -17.57 24.97
CA GLU A 498 32.26 -17.64 25.99
C GLU A 498 32.95 -16.28 26.12
N ALA A 499 33.27 -15.89 27.36
CA ALA A 499 33.96 -14.64 27.65
C ALA A 499 35.27 -14.55 26.86
N GLY A 500 35.35 -13.60 25.92
CA GLY A 500 36.55 -13.41 25.09
C GLY A 500 36.36 -13.64 23.58
N VAL A 501 35.21 -14.15 23.14
CA VAL A 501 34.88 -14.28 21.72
C VAL A 501 34.54 -12.89 21.16
N LYS A 502 35.27 -12.45 20.13
CA LYS A 502 35.00 -11.18 19.46
C LYS A 502 33.71 -11.30 18.66
N ASN A 503 32.86 -10.28 18.72
CA ASN A 503 31.70 -10.15 17.84
C ASN A 503 32.12 -10.38 16.39
N PHE A 504 31.32 -11.19 15.64
CA PHE A 504 31.61 -11.63 14.26
C PHE A 504 32.67 -12.74 14.09
N SER A 505 32.98 -13.50 15.12
CA SER A 505 33.78 -14.74 14.95
C SER A 505 32.87 -15.86 14.42
N TYR A 506 33.35 -16.57 13.38
CA TYR A 506 32.66 -17.76 12.86
C TYR A 506 32.87 -18.94 13.82
N CYS A 507 31.78 -19.59 14.25
CA CYS A 507 31.84 -20.92 14.80
C CYS A 507 31.42 -21.95 13.76
N SER A 508 32.14 -23.03 13.58
CA SER A 508 31.72 -24.17 12.76
C SER A 508 31.00 -25.16 13.65
N LEU A 509 29.68 -25.30 13.49
CA LEU A 509 28.95 -26.40 14.08
C LEU A 509 29.08 -27.64 13.19
N THR A 510 29.77 -28.67 13.69
CA THR A 510 29.75 -29.98 13.05
C THR A 510 28.48 -30.70 13.48
N VAL A 511 27.46 -30.70 12.64
CA VAL A 511 26.24 -31.49 12.87
C VAL A 511 26.54 -32.94 12.49
N SER A 512 26.57 -33.81 13.49
CA SER A 512 26.72 -35.27 13.29
C SER A 512 25.35 -35.85 12.99
N TYR A 513 25.04 -36.14 11.72
CA TYR A 513 23.84 -36.90 11.34
C TYR A 513 23.99 -38.38 11.73
N THR A 514 23.63 -38.71 12.94
CA THR A 514 23.35 -40.10 13.32
C THR A 514 21.91 -40.22 13.74
N HIS A 515 21.01 -40.41 12.77
CA HIS A 515 19.78 -41.22 12.91
C HIS A 515 18.88 -41.03 11.68
N LEU A 516 19.17 -41.73 10.63
CA LEU A 516 18.20 -42.07 9.59
C LEU A 516 18.52 -43.51 9.16
N ARG A 517 17.98 -44.47 9.96
CA ARG A 517 17.69 -45.84 9.51
C ARG A 517 16.66 -46.44 10.51
N ALA A 518 15.40 -46.42 10.16
CA ALA A 518 14.47 -47.54 10.32
C ALA A 518 13.16 -47.19 9.55
#